data_090a9f7dad3589a73058fcc84a188bcf
#
_entry.id   090a9f7dad3589a73058fcc84a188bcf
#
_cell.length_a   1.000
_cell.length_b   1.000
_cell.length_c   1.000
_cell.angle_alpha   90.00
_cell.angle_beta   90.00
_cell.angle_gamma   90.00
#
_symmetry.space_group_name_H-M   'P 1'
#
loop_
_entity.id
_entity.type
_entity.pdbx_description
1 polymer ?
#
loop_
_entity_poly.entity_id
_entity_poly.type
_entity_poly.pdbx_seq_one_letter_code
_entity_poly.pdbx_strand_id
1 'polypeptide(L)'
;VLTVLLATACVAAPAVIHAFSQGAGRGFSGGPESGGQNCTTCHEFNIGTGSVELAGIERRYRVGTVYDLTIRVSDPEQVGAGFEISAETAGGHTGTFILSDPVFTREADDGGPEYITQTLEGYLDSLDHFVPDGGFYDYHLQWQAPDTDAGPVTFFVAAQALNNADAFRGDHFYFTHRTATTAVSGDADGDTDRDLLDLASFQQCIGAGESFDLAQPCITVDWDGDGLVTLADADDLLLAMTGPTATGPGGYVLGDPVRGGLLYDKWWAVNGAPEPVGTHPLYPEFGEQAGSTTFRCKECHGWDYKGRDGAYGSGSHFTDIAGIDGTILTPQELFDLLTADPNVTPNGHNMGAFGMDDQDVWDVVQMTLEGVVDADAHIDETGAFTGSELIGQNTYPSACGSCHGFDGTFINLGTDSEPEYVGGLARGNPWEFLHKVRFGHPGSPMPSLELLGKDASDASDIGTYAVTLP
;
A
#
# COMPACT_ATOMS: atom_id res chain seq x y z
N VAL A 1 23.56 -60.08 32.12
CA VAL A 1 24.05 -58.79 31.69
C VAL A 1 22.82 -58.02 31.20
N LEU A 2 22.32 -57.10 32.04
CA LEU A 2 21.15 -56.28 31.75
C LEU A 2 21.65 -54.89 31.27
N THR A 3 21.44 -54.58 30.02
CA THR A 3 21.83 -53.32 29.45
C THR A 3 20.64 -52.32 29.68
N VAL A 4 20.88 -51.34 30.54
CA VAL A 4 19.94 -50.25 30.76
C VAL A 4 20.23 -49.17 29.69
N LEU A 5 19.29 -48.98 28.76
CA LEU A 5 19.28 -47.83 27.86
C LEU A 5 18.77 -46.62 28.63
N LEU A 6 19.66 -45.66 28.93
CA LEU A 6 19.23 -44.31 29.35
C LEU A 6 18.75 -43.56 28.10
N ALA A 7 17.45 -43.34 28.01
CA ALA A 7 16.87 -42.38 27.08
C ALA A 7 17.08 -40.98 27.66
N THR A 8 18.01 -40.23 27.08
CA THR A 8 18.18 -38.79 27.35
C THR A 8 17.03 -38.06 26.66
N ALA A 9 16.02 -37.70 27.42
CA ALA A 9 15.00 -36.78 26.95
C ALA A 9 15.65 -35.40 26.80
N CYS A 10 15.86 -34.96 25.57
CA CYS A 10 16.19 -33.58 25.24
C CYS A 10 14.92 -32.78 25.56
N VAL A 11 14.84 -32.17 26.74
CA VAL A 11 13.87 -31.15 27.05
C VAL A 11 14.33 -29.92 26.24
N ALA A 12 13.67 -29.67 25.12
CA ALA A 12 13.78 -28.37 24.45
C ALA A 12 13.27 -27.35 25.46
N ALA A 13 14.16 -26.53 25.99
CA ALA A 13 13.75 -25.35 26.74
C ALA A 13 12.90 -24.48 25.79
N PRO A 14 11.73 -23.99 26.20
CA PRO A 14 11.03 -23.01 25.40
C PRO A 14 11.97 -21.86 25.17
N ALA A 15 12.16 -21.46 23.91
CA ALA A 15 12.83 -20.23 23.57
C ALA A 15 12.06 -19.12 24.30
N VAL A 16 12.70 -18.47 25.26
CA VAL A 16 12.10 -17.31 25.92
C VAL A 16 12.17 -16.19 24.90
N ILE A 17 11.07 -15.98 24.21
CA ILE A 17 10.92 -14.83 23.30
C ILE A 17 10.85 -13.62 24.21
N HIS A 18 11.83 -12.72 24.11
CA HIS A 18 11.84 -11.46 24.84
C HIS A 18 11.26 -10.40 23.89
N ALA A 19 10.21 -9.71 24.33
CA ALA A 19 9.86 -8.43 23.72
C ALA A 19 10.99 -7.43 24.02
N PHE A 20 11.46 -6.76 22.98
CA PHE A 20 12.65 -5.90 23.08
C PHE A 20 12.21 -4.43 23.23
N SER A 21 12.21 -3.89 24.43
CA SER A 21 12.02 -2.45 24.65
C SER A 21 13.10 -1.59 23.95
N GLN A 22 14.20 -2.22 23.54
CA GLN A 22 15.27 -1.57 22.76
C GLN A 22 15.03 -1.68 21.24
N GLY A 23 13.83 -2.00 20.81
CA GLY A 23 13.50 -2.32 19.41
C GLY A 23 13.82 -3.77 19.04
N ALA A 24 13.16 -4.26 18.02
CA ALA A 24 13.38 -5.59 17.45
C ALA A 24 14.81 -5.72 16.87
N GLY A 25 15.24 -6.97 16.63
CA GLY A 25 16.30 -7.24 15.67
C GLY A 25 15.79 -6.97 14.25
N ARG A 26 16.66 -6.99 13.25
CA ARG A 26 16.31 -6.75 11.85
C ARG A 26 15.27 -7.73 11.31
N GLY A 27 14.44 -7.26 10.39
CA GLY A 27 13.53 -8.10 9.62
C GLY A 27 12.12 -8.22 10.19
N PHE A 28 11.64 -7.15 10.85
CA PHE A 28 10.27 -7.07 11.35
C PHE A 28 9.52 -5.83 10.85
N SER A 29 9.96 -5.24 9.76
CA SER A 29 9.28 -4.08 9.12
C SER A 29 8.01 -4.45 8.38
N GLY A 30 7.77 -5.75 8.10
CA GLY A 30 6.63 -6.24 7.32
C GLY A 30 6.87 -6.28 5.81
N GLY A 31 8.04 -5.84 5.32
CA GLY A 31 8.39 -5.85 3.91
C GLY A 31 8.83 -7.23 3.38
N PRO A 32 9.00 -7.37 2.05
CA PRO A 32 9.49 -8.59 1.40
C PRO A 32 10.83 -9.09 1.94
N GLU A 33 11.79 -8.20 2.19
CA GLU A 33 13.10 -8.57 2.73
C GLU A 33 13.01 -9.07 4.19
N SER A 34 11.94 -8.70 4.89
CA SER A 34 11.58 -9.26 6.20
C SER A 34 10.87 -10.61 6.10
N GLY A 35 10.57 -11.09 4.88
CA GLY A 35 9.69 -12.24 4.66
C GLY A 35 8.26 -12.01 5.15
N GLY A 36 7.82 -10.73 5.21
CA GLY A 36 6.54 -10.32 5.77
C GLY A 36 6.47 -10.34 7.31
N GLN A 37 7.58 -10.65 8.00
CA GLN A 37 7.62 -10.64 9.46
C GLN A 37 7.47 -9.21 10.00
N ASN A 38 6.73 -9.09 11.10
CA ASN A 38 6.45 -7.82 11.77
C ASN A 38 6.33 -8.01 13.28
N CYS A 39 5.92 -7.00 14.00
CA CYS A 39 5.82 -7.03 15.47
C CYS A 39 4.97 -8.19 16.01
N THR A 40 3.98 -8.67 15.26
CA THR A 40 3.11 -9.78 15.70
C THR A 40 3.80 -11.13 15.70
N THR A 41 5.02 -11.24 15.19
CA THR A 41 5.86 -12.43 15.32
C THR A 41 6.19 -12.74 16.79
N CYS A 42 6.31 -11.71 17.63
CA CYS A 42 6.66 -11.81 19.04
C CYS A 42 5.52 -11.37 19.98
N HIS A 43 4.68 -10.42 19.55
CA HIS A 43 3.58 -9.87 20.32
C HIS A 43 2.24 -10.50 19.91
N GLU A 44 1.30 -10.55 20.84
CA GLU A 44 -0.07 -10.96 20.52
C GLU A 44 -0.68 -10.00 19.49
N PHE A 45 -1.28 -10.54 18.45
CA PHE A 45 -1.95 -9.73 17.45
C PHE A 45 -3.18 -9.07 18.07
N ASN A 46 -3.19 -7.74 18.09
CA ASN A 46 -4.30 -6.95 18.59
C ASN A 46 -4.32 -5.62 17.82
N ILE A 47 -5.44 -5.29 17.19
CA ILE A 47 -5.64 -4.04 16.45
C ILE A 47 -6.43 -3.08 17.32
N GLY A 48 -5.89 -1.88 17.53
CA GLY A 48 -6.59 -0.78 18.18
C GLY A 48 -7.28 0.15 17.20
N THR A 49 -7.66 1.32 17.69
CA THR A 49 -8.28 2.39 16.89
C THR A 49 -7.26 3.46 16.45
N GLY A 50 -5.98 3.22 16.67
CA GLY A 50 -4.87 4.09 16.29
C GLY A 50 -4.37 3.87 14.87
N SER A 51 -3.16 4.39 14.59
CA SER A 51 -2.50 4.25 13.29
C SER A 51 -0.97 4.35 13.41
N VAL A 52 -0.27 3.95 12.34
CA VAL A 52 1.10 4.38 12.08
C VAL A 52 1.12 5.15 10.76
N GLU A 53 1.83 6.27 10.75
CA GLU A 53 1.98 7.14 9.59
C GLU A 53 3.45 7.38 9.30
N LEU A 54 3.81 7.38 8.00
CA LEU A 54 5.12 7.79 7.52
C LEU A 54 4.98 9.12 6.77
N ALA A 55 5.66 10.16 7.24
CA ALA A 55 5.73 11.46 6.60
C ALA A 55 7.18 11.79 6.18
N GLY A 56 7.35 12.81 5.32
CA GLY A 56 8.65 13.29 4.86
C GLY A 56 9.14 12.65 3.56
N ILE A 57 8.45 11.66 3.03
CA ILE A 57 8.65 11.16 1.68
C ILE A 57 7.31 11.18 0.94
N GLU A 58 7.31 11.78 -0.21
CA GLU A 58 6.14 11.86 -1.08
C GLU A 58 6.14 10.72 -2.11
N ARG A 59 5.28 10.80 -3.13
CA ARG A 59 5.21 9.79 -4.21
C ARG A 59 6.46 9.76 -5.09
N ARG A 60 7.34 10.76 -4.98
CA ARG A 60 8.55 10.87 -5.79
C ARG A 60 9.76 11.18 -4.93
N TYR A 61 10.91 10.66 -5.34
CA TYR A 61 12.19 10.98 -4.73
C TYR A 61 13.22 11.38 -5.78
N ARG A 62 14.14 12.27 -5.44
CA ARG A 62 15.33 12.58 -6.23
C ARG A 62 16.49 11.68 -5.81
N VAL A 63 17.25 11.20 -6.78
CA VAL A 63 18.49 10.45 -6.56
C VAL A 63 19.47 11.28 -5.70
N GLY A 64 20.14 10.62 -4.76
CA GLY A 64 21.12 11.22 -3.87
C GLY A 64 20.58 12.21 -2.81
N THR A 65 19.29 12.57 -2.84
CA THR A 65 18.68 13.52 -1.91
C THR A 65 18.45 12.87 -0.55
N VAL A 66 18.64 13.65 0.52
CA VAL A 66 18.34 13.25 1.90
C VAL A 66 16.95 13.77 2.28
N TYR A 67 16.09 12.89 2.75
CA TYR A 67 14.73 13.18 3.21
C TYR A 67 14.63 13.04 4.72
N ASP A 68 14.02 14.02 5.38
CA ASP A 68 13.66 13.95 6.80
C ASP A 68 12.37 13.14 6.92
N LEU A 69 12.43 12.00 7.59
CA LEU A 69 11.29 11.12 7.79
C LEU A 69 10.77 11.22 9.22
N THR A 70 9.46 11.19 9.35
CA THR A 70 8.79 11.08 10.65
C THR A 70 7.88 9.87 10.65
N ILE A 71 8.05 9.01 11.65
CA ILE A 71 7.15 7.88 11.90
C ILE A 71 6.31 8.25 13.10
N ARG A 72 5.02 8.51 12.87
CA ARG A 72 4.04 8.80 13.92
C ARG A 72 3.28 7.53 14.27
N VAL A 73 3.33 7.13 15.53
CA VAL A 73 2.49 6.07 16.08
C VAL A 73 1.45 6.73 16.96
N SER A 74 0.18 6.51 16.69
CA SER A 74 -0.92 7.10 17.46
C SER A 74 -1.91 6.05 17.93
N ASP A 75 -2.39 6.19 19.17
CA ASP A 75 -3.41 5.32 19.76
C ASP A 75 -3.99 5.95 21.03
N PRO A 76 -5.30 6.19 21.13
CA PRO A 76 -5.92 6.82 22.29
C PRO A 76 -5.97 5.92 23.54
N GLU A 77 -5.72 4.62 23.42
CA GLU A 77 -5.86 3.63 24.48
C GLU A 77 -4.51 3.13 25.02
N GLN A 78 -3.39 3.52 24.39
CA GLN A 78 -2.05 3.06 24.70
C GLN A 78 -1.18 4.18 25.33
N VAL A 79 0.02 3.83 25.75
CA VAL A 79 0.86 4.77 26.54
C VAL A 79 2.29 4.91 26.03
N GLY A 80 2.67 4.20 24.98
CA GLY A 80 4.02 4.26 24.42
C GLY A 80 4.05 3.70 23.00
N ALA A 81 5.22 3.76 22.37
CA ALA A 81 5.39 3.34 20.98
C ALA A 81 6.70 2.59 20.72
N GLY A 82 6.68 1.76 19.67
CA GLY A 82 7.86 1.13 19.06
C GLY A 82 7.62 0.88 17.58
N PHE A 83 8.70 0.78 16.78
CA PHE A 83 8.60 0.59 15.35
C PHE A 83 9.79 -0.15 14.75
N GLU A 84 9.65 -0.60 13.51
CA GLU A 84 10.74 -0.93 12.58
C GLU A 84 10.38 -0.46 11.17
N ILE A 85 11.36 0.13 10.46
CA ILE A 85 11.21 0.59 9.07
C ILE A 85 12.28 -0.04 8.19
N SER A 86 11.92 -0.35 6.93
CA SER A 86 12.82 -0.64 5.82
C SER A 86 12.44 0.15 4.56
N ALA A 87 13.39 0.29 3.62
CA ALA A 87 13.17 0.85 2.29
C ALA A 87 13.64 -0.16 1.24
N GLU A 88 12.73 -0.64 0.39
CA GLU A 88 12.94 -1.81 -0.45
C GLU A 88 12.49 -1.57 -1.89
N THR A 89 13.18 -2.22 -2.82
CA THR A 89 12.78 -2.38 -4.23
C THR A 89 12.58 -3.87 -4.51
N ALA A 90 12.18 -4.23 -5.73
CA ALA A 90 12.16 -5.63 -6.17
C ALA A 90 13.56 -6.30 -6.13
N GLY A 91 14.63 -5.52 -6.05
CA GLY A 91 16.03 -6.00 -5.96
C GLY A 91 16.58 -6.07 -4.54
N GLY A 92 15.80 -5.76 -3.52
CA GLY A 92 16.20 -5.71 -2.12
C GLY A 92 16.24 -4.31 -1.54
N HIS A 93 16.91 -4.11 -0.39
CA HIS A 93 17.03 -2.81 0.26
C HIS A 93 17.70 -1.77 -0.63
N THR A 94 17.27 -0.51 -0.51
CA THR A 94 17.81 0.59 -1.32
C THR A 94 17.85 1.91 -0.55
N GLY A 95 18.75 2.80 -0.99
CA GLY A 95 19.08 4.02 -0.25
C GLY A 95 19.77 3.69 1.07
N THR A 96 19.90 4.68 1.94
CA THR A 96 20.60 4.53 3.22
C THR A 96 19.88 5.32 4.29
N PHE A 97 19.44 4.67 5.34
CA PHE A 97 18.92 5.39 6.51
C PHE A 97 20.06 6.08 7.28
N ILE A 98 19.80 7.29 7.74
CA ILE A 98 20.70 8.10 8.53
C ILE A 98 20.02 8.38 9.87
N LEU A 99 20.70 8.09 10.97
CA LEU A 99 20.22 8.37 12.31
C LEU A 99 20.36 9.85 12.60
N SER A 100 19.34 10.65 12.33
CA SER A 100 19.29 12.07 12.71
C SER A 100 19.08 12.24 14.23
N ASP A 101 18.47 11.25 14.86
CA ASP A 101 18.27 11.18 16.31
C ASP A 101 18.76 9.84 16.89
N PRO A 102 20.08 9.67 17.05
CA PRO A 102 20.67 8.41 17.53
C PRO A 102 20.43 8.16 19.04
N VAL A 103 19.80 9.08 19.74
CA VAL A 103 19.36 8.85 21.13
C VAL A 103 18.11 7.99 21.12
N PHE A 104 17.15 8.27 20.24
CA PHE A 104 15.85 7.62 20.22
C PHE A 104 15.71 6.55 19.16
N THR A 105 16.56 6.58 18.12
CA THR A 105 16.56 5.59 17.02
C THR A 105 17.92 4.93 16.85
N ARG A 106 17.94 3.69 16.32
CA ARG A 106 19.15 2.92 16.07
C ARG A 106 18.96 1.99 14.87
N GLU A 107 20.07 1.53 14.30
CA GLU A 107 20.04 0.37 13.43
C GLU A 107 19.54 -0.87 14.20
N ALA A 108 18.71 -1.69 13.56
CA ALA A 108 18.10 -2.85 14.22
C ALA A 108 19.12 -3.89 14.70
N ASP A 109 20.22 -4.03 13.96
CA ASP A 109 21.37 -4.89 14.27
C ASP A 109 22.68 -4.26 13.80
N ASP A 110 23.82 -4.93 14.07
CA ASP A 110 25.16 -4.60 13.51
C ASP A 110 25.26 -4.87 11.98
N GLY A 111 24.13 -5.16 11.30
CA GLY A 111 24.08 -5.53 9.89
C GLY A 111 24.03 -4.37 8.90
N GLY A 112 23.95 -3.12 9.39
CA GLY A 112 23.90 -1.90 8.56
C GLY A 112 22.53 -1.20 8.57
N PRO A 113 22.44 -0.03 7.91
CA PRO A 113 21.30 0.88 7.98
C PRO A 113 20.12 0.45 7.09
N GLU A 114 19.88 -0.84 6.95
CA GLU A 114 18.76 -1.41 6.17
C GLU A 114 17.45 -1.41 6.96
N TYR A 115 17.55 -1.52 8.30
CA TYR A 115 16.42 -1.52 9.21
C TYR A 115 16.70 -0.58 10.38
N ILE A 116 15.77 0.33 10.65
CA ILE A 116 15.84 1.26 11.79
C ILE A 116 14.69 0.95 12.74
N THR A 117 15.02 1.00 14.04
CA THR A 117 14.07 0.79 15.15
C THR A 117 14.36 1.76 16.29
N GLN A 118 13.55 1.79 17.34
CA GLN A 118 13.78 2.60 18.51
C GLN A 118 14.94 2.07 19.38
N THR A 119 15.52 2.96 20.16
CA THR A 119 16.40 2.61 21.31
C THR A 119 15.58 2.37 22.58
N LEU A 120 16.26 1.96 23.67
CA LEU A 120 15.62 1.94 24.99
C LEU A 120 15.21 3.35 25.43
N GLU A 121 16.04 4.35 25.17
CA GLU A 121 15.75 5.75 25.47
C GLU A 121 14.54 6.24 24.67
N GLY A 122 14.44 5.90 23.38
CA GLY A 122 13.29 6.23 22.54
C GLY A 122 12.00 5.57 23.03
N TYR A 123 12.08 4.32 23.50
CA TYR A 123 10.94 3.66 24.15
C TYR A 123 10.53 4.37 25.45
N LEU A 124 11.49 4.70 26.32
CA LEU A 124 11.19 5.36 27.59
C LEU A 124 10.66 6.78 27.39
N ASP A 125 11.22 7.53 26.43
CA ASP A 125 10.74 8.87 26.08
C ASP A 125 9.30 8.80 25.53
N SER A 126 8.98 7.77 24.73
CA SER A 126 7.62 7.58 24.25
C SER A 126 6.63 7.36 25.40
N LEU A 127 7.00 6.63 26.45
CA LEU A 127 6.13 6.45 27.64
C LEU A 127 5.85 7.77 28.38
N ASP A 128 6.83 8.68 28.38
CA ASP A 128 6.71 9.97 29.08
C ASP A 128 5.87 10.99 28.28
N HIS A 129 5.85 10.88 26.95
CA HIS A 129 5.24 11.88 26.05
C HIS A 129 3.94 11.39 25.35
N PHE A 130 3.75 10.11 25.12
CA PHE A 130 2.64 9.59 24.35
C PHE A 130 1.25 10.10 24.81
N VAL A 131 0.95 9.93 26.10
CA VAL A 131 -0.35 10.38 26.65
C VAL A 131 -0.42 11.89 26.82
N PRO A 132 0.60 12.59 27.37
CA PRO A 132 0.58 14.05 27.47
C PRO A 132 0.42 14.77 26.13
N ASP A 133 1.00 14.23 25.05
CA ASP A 133 0.97 14.83 23.72
C ASP A 133 -0.29 14.46 22.90
N GLY A 134 -1.22 13.74 23.48
CA GLY A 134 -2.53 13.48 22.88
C GLY A 134 -2.69 12.08 22.28
N GLY A 135 -1.90 11.10 22.74
CA GLY A 135 -1.99 9.70 22.32
C GLY A 135 -1.19 9.41 21.06
N PHE A 136 -0.07 10.06 20.88
CA PHE A 136 0.86 9.75 19.78
C PHE A 136 2.32 9.99 20.19
N TYR A 137 3.24 9.45 19.39
CA TYR A 137 4.67 9.71 19.50
C TYR A 137 5.33 9.72 18.12
N ASP A 138 6.27 10.63 17.90
CA ASP A 138 6.98 10.84 16.65
C ASP A 138 8.44 10.39 16.79
N TYR A 139 8.87 9.45 15.94
CA TYR A 139 10.26 9.10 15.73
C TYR A 139 10.81 9.81 14.50
N HIS A 140 12.02 10.35 14.58
CA HIS A 140 12.67 11.10 13.51
C HIS A 140 13.93 10.38 13.02
N LEU A 141 14.07 10.27 11.72
CA LEU A 141 15.23 9.72 11.03
C LEU A 141 15.36 10.37 9.66
N GLN A 142 16.45 10.09 8.96
CA GLN A 142 16.60 10.52 7.58
C GLN A 142 16.80 9.31 6.67
N TRP A 143 16.47 9.49 5.40
CA TRP A 143 16.78 8.53 4.37
C TRP A 143 17.44 9.25 3.19
N GLN A 144 18.62 8.78 2.80
CA GLN A 144 19.31 9.22 1.60
C GLN A 144 18.89 8.30 0.45
N ALA A 145 18.29 8.88 -0.57
CA ALA A 145 17.94 8.17 -1.79
C ALA A 145 19.20 7.63 -2.49
N PRO A 146 19.10 6.51 -3.23
CA PRO A 146 20.23 5.98 -4.00
C PRO A 146 20.75 7.00 -5.01
N ASP A 147 22.06 6.95 -5.29
CA ASP A 147 22.71 7.88 -6.23
C ASP A 147 22.32 7.65 -7.70
N THR A 148 21.62 6.58 -7.98
CA THR A 148 21.10 6.22 -9.31
C THR A 148 19.64 5.81 -9.19
N ASP A 149 18.91 5.91 -10.29
CA ASP A 149 17.52 5.44 -10.34
C ASP A 149 17.43 3.95 -9.97
N ALA A 150 16.74 3.69 -8.87
CA ALA A 150 16.49 2.34 -8.38
C ALA A 150 15.06 1.84 -8.71
N GLY A 151 14.30 2.64 -9.44
CA GLY A 151 12.88 2.41 -9.68
C GLY A 151 12.00 2.69 -8.44
N PRO A 152 10.82 2.11 -8.37
CA PRO A 152 9.93 2.29 -7.23
C PRO A 152 10.57 1.79 -5.93
N VAL A 153 10.62 2.65 -4.92
CA VAL A 153 11.06 2.34 -3.56
C VAL A 153 9.86 2.30 -2.65
N THR A 154 9.65 1.19 -1.97
CA THR A 154 8.59 1.06 -0.98
C THR A 154 9.18 1.07 0.43
N PHE A 155 8.69 1.97 1.24
CA PHE A 155 8.98 2.04 2.68
C PHE A 155 7.95 1.19 3.41
N PHE A 156 8.41 0.24 4.21
CA PHE A 156 7.57 -0.59 5.06
C PHE A 156 7.78 -0.21 6.51
N VAL A 157 6.69 0.05 7.24
CA VAL A 157 6.74 0.42 8.66
C VAL A 157 5.79 -0.47 9.44
N ALA A 158 6.35 -1.29 10.31
CA ALA A 158 5.59 -2.00 11.34
C ALA A 158 5.77 -1.28 12.67
N ALA A 159 4.69 -1.06 13.40
CA ALA A 159 4.72 -0.35 14.67
C ALA A 159 3.79 -0.97 15.70
N GLN A 160 4.08 -0.69 16.96
CA GLN A 160 3.20 -1.02 18.08
C GLN A 160 2.96 0.20 18.94
N ALA A 161 1.70 0.39 19.33
CA ALA A 161 1.35 1.19 20.47
C ALA A 161 1.26 0.30 21.71
N LEU A 162 1.96 0.66 22.79
CA LEU A 162 2.30 -0.21 23.92
C LEU A 162 1.50 0.18 25.16
N ASN A 163 1.00 -0.83 25.88
CA ASN A 163 0.25 -0.63 27.12
C ASN A 163 1.16 -0.55 28.39
N ASN A 164 2.44 -0.84 28.25
CA ASN A 164 3.44 -0.87 29.32
C ASN A 164 3.06 -1.78 30.53
N ALA A 165 2.17 -2.76 30.33
CA ALA A 165 1.69 -3.62 31.39
C ALA A 165 2.17 -5.07 31.28
N ASP A 166 2.27 -5.61 30.06
CA ASP A 166 2.74 -6.98 29.75
C ASP A 166 3.61 -6.91 28.49
N ALA A 167 4.73 -7.58 28.49
CA ALA A 167 5.71 -7.54 27.39
C ALA A 167 5.19 -8.08 26.04
N PHE A 168 4.05 -8.78 26.02
CA PHE A 168 3.56 -9.47 24.82
C PHE A 168 2.06 -9.32 24.58
N ARG A 169 1.30 -8.74 25.49
CA ARG A 169 -0.16 -8.72 25.46
C ARG A 169 -0.74 -7.36 25.68
N GLY A 170 -1.81 -7.11 24.92
CA GLY A 170 -2.59 -5.88 25.04
C GLY A 170 -1.98 -4.68 24.35
N ASP A 171 -0.85 -4.84 23.66
CA ASP A 171 -0.31 -3.84 22.74
C ASP A 171 -1.13 -3.85 21.45
N HIS A 172 -1.21 -2.70 20.77
CA HIS A 172 -1.89 -2.61 19.49
C HIS A 172 -0.88 -2.55 18.35
N PHE A 173 -1.10 -3.35 17.31
CA PHE A 173 -0.24 -3.43 16.15
C PHE A 173 -0.77 -2.56 15.01
N TYR A 174 0.16 -1.87 14.31
CA TYR A 174 -0.11 -1.07 13.13
C TYR A 174 0.94 -1.33 12.07
N PHE A 175 0.53 -1.21 10.82
CA PHE A 175 1.39 -1.36 9.68
C PHE A 175 1.02 -0.32 8.62
N THR A 176 2.04 0.28 7.98
CA THR A 176 1.85 1.12 6.80
C THR A 176 2.97 0.88 5.81
N HIS A 177 2.71 1.20 4.56
CA HIS A 177 3.75 1.26 3.54
C HIS A 177 3.52 2.47 2.64
N ARG A 178 4.59 2.96 2.04
CA ARG A 178 4.54 4.08 1.10
C ARG A 178 5.53 3.85 -0.02
N THR A 179 5.05 3.93 -1.26
CA THR A 179 5.91 3.79 -2.44
C THR A 179 6.18 5.16 -3.04
N ALA A 180 7.46 5.41 -3.37
CA ALA A 180 7.91 6.58 -4.08
C ALA A 180 8.68 6.14 -5.33
N THR A 181 8.44 6.81 -6.46
CA THR A 181 9.17 6.61 -7.72
C THR A 181 10.22 7.70 -7.91
N THR A 182 11.19 7.46 -8.77
CA THR A 182 12.23 8.46 -9.07
C THR A 182 11.61 9.68 -9.73
N ALA A 183 11.92 10.87 -9.19
CA ALA A 183 11.58 12.13 -9.83
C ALA A 183 12.53 12.37 -10.98
N VAL A 184 12.01 12.56 -12.17
CA VAL A 184 12.78 12.98 -13.34
C VAL A 184 12.88 14.50 -13.32
N SER A 185 14.10 15.05 -13.28
CA SER A 185 14.28 16.52 -13.26
C SER A 185 13.63 17.17 -14.47
N GLY A 186 12.79 18.17 -14.24
CA GLY A 186 12.06 18.89 -15.29
C GLY A 186 10.77 18.21 -15.76
N ASP A 187 10.41 17.06 -15.21
CA ASP A 187 9.13 16.37 -15.42
C ASP A 187 8.22 16.72 -14.23
N ALA A 188 7.46 17.78 -14.37
CA ALA A 188 6.64 18.34 -13.30
C ALA A 188 5.26 17.69 -13.21
N ASP A 189 4.71 17.24 -14.32
CA ASP A 189 3.41 16.55 -14.33
C ASP A 189 3.54 15.02 -14.20
N GLY A 190 4.76 14.50 -14.36
CA GLY A 190 5.08 13.13 -14.03
C GLY A 190 4.85 12.12 -15.14
N ASP A 191 4.80 12.61 -16.37
CA ASP A 191 4.54 11.78 -17.54
C ASP A 191 5.82 11.22 -18.20
N THR A 192 6.99 11.48 -17.55
CA THR A 192 8.35 11.05 -17.94
C THR A 192 8.93 11.76 -19.16
N ASP A 193 8.27 12.76 -19.70
CA ASP A 193 8.85 13.66 -20.71
C ASP A 193 9.12 15.07 -20.15
N ARG A 194 9.47 16.00 -21.00
CA ARG A 194 9.69 17.40 -20.65
C ARG A 194 9.12 18.25 -21.76
N ASP A 195 7.88 18.65 -21.58
CA ASP A 195 7.14 19.37 -22.59
C ASP A 195 6.53 20.70 -22.09
N LEU A 196 5.53 21.20 -22.78
CA LEU A 196 4.88 22.47 -22.41
C LEU A 196 4.02 22.38 -21.16
N LEU A 197 3.61 21.17 -20.74
CA LEU A 197 2.85 20.98 -19.50
C LEU A 197 3.79 21.10 -18.30
N ASP A 198 5.03 20.60 -18.42
CA ASP A 198 6.08 20.83 -17.41
C ASP A 198 6.42 22.30 -17.28
N LEU A 199 6.54 23.00 -18.40
CA LEU A 199 6.76 24.45 -18.39
C LEU A 199 5.58 25.20 -17.75
N ALA A 200 4.35 24.76 -17.95
CA ALA A 200 3.17 25.33 -17.30
C ALA A 200 3.20 25.08 -15.78
N SER A 201 3.59 23.91 -15.36
CA SER A 201 3.78 23.55 -13.96
C SER A 201 4.94 24.34 -13.32
N PHE A 202 6.06 24.47 -14.04
CA PHE A 202 7.18 25.32 -13.64
C PHE A 202 6.73 26.78 -13.37
N GLN A 203 5.89 27.34 -14.25
CA GLN A 203 5.39 28.70 -14.07
C GLN A 203 4.54 28.88 -12.80
N GLN A 204 3.89 27.84 -12.33
CA GLN A 204 3.14 27.87 -11.07
C GLN A 204 4.08 27.80 -9.85
N CYS A 205 5.24 27.23 -10.02
CA CYS A 205 6.26 27.08 -8.97
C CYS A 205 7.14 28.31 -8.81
N ILE A 206 7.33 29.14 -9.86
CA ILE A 206 8.13 30.36 -9.77
C ILE A 206 7.55 31.33 -8.76
N GLY A 207 8.39 31.73 -7.79
CA GLY A 207 8.08 32.79 -6.82
C GLY A 207 7.15 32.37 -5.67
N ALA A 208 6.89 31.12 -5.52
CA ALA A 208 6.29 30.58 -4.29
C ALA A 208 7.38 30.56 -3.20
N GLY A 209 7.45 31.59 -2.42
CA GLY A 209 8.21 31.90 -1.20
C GLY A 209 9.43 31.06 -0.78
N GLU A 210 10.20 31.59 0.17
CA GLU A 210 11.52 31.12 0.65
C GLU A 210 11.54 29.72 1.33
N SER A 211 10.50 28.92 1.28
CA SER A 211 10.52 27.52 1.74
C SER A 211 9.52 26.70 0.95
N PHE A 212 10.05 25.92 0.02
CA PHE A 212 9.28 24.86 -0.60
C PHE A 212 9.01 23.76 0.42
N ASP A 213 7.75 23.49 0.67
CA ASP A 213 7.35 22.18 1.09
C ASP A 213 7.62 21.24 -0.10
N LEU A 214 8.62 20.37 0.03
CA LEU A 214 9.07 19.43 -1.03
C LEU A 214 7.96 18.46 -1.48
N ALA A 215 6.79 18.52 -0.86
CA ALA A 215 5.56 17.81 -1.18
C ALA A 215 4.88 18.27 -2.48
N GLN A 216 5.35 19.32 -3.13
CA GLN A 216 4.69 19.90 -4.31
C GLN A 216 5.35 19.43 -5.61
N PRO A 217 4.65 19.47 -6.77
CA PRO A 217 5.21 19.15 -8.07
C PRO A 217 6.45 19.99 -8.40
N CYS A 218 6.69 21.05 -7.64
CA CYS A 218 7.81 21.96 -7.80
C CYS A 218 9.19 21.34 -7.51
N ILE A 219 9.28 20.22 -6.80
CA ILE A 219 10.57 19.54 -6.56
C ILE A 219 11.26 19.08 -7.85
N THR A 220 10.50 18.75 -8.87
CA THR A 220 11.05 18.27 -10.14
C THR A 220 11.58 19.40 -11.02
N VAL A 221 11.14 20.64 -10.77
CA VAL A 221 11.51 21.84 -11.52
C VAL A 221 12.48 22.77 -10.77
N ASP A 222 12.86 22.47 -9.55
CA ASP A 222 14.04 22.97 -8.85
C ASP A 222 15.26 22.22 -9.39
N TRP A 223 15.86 22.73 -10.49
CA TRP A 223 16.85 21.99 -11.28
C TRP A 223 18.22 21.95 -10.63
N ASP A 224 18.65 23.06 -10.04
CA ASP A 224 19.93 23.16 -9.37
C ASP A 224 19.92 22.62 -7.93
N GLY A 225 18.74 22.29 -7.40
CA GLY A 225 18.56 21.66 -6.10
C GLY A 225 18.80 22.61 -4.93
N ASP A 226 18.72 23.92 -5.15
CA ASP A 226 18.95 24.92 -4.10
C ASP A 226 17.74 25.14 -3.18
N GLY A 227 16.61 24.48 -3.46
CA GLY A 227 15.35 24.55 -2.71
C GLY A 227 14.46 25.73 -3.14
N LEU A 228 14.80 26.42 -4.22
CA LEU A 228 14.04 27.54 -4.76
C LEU A 228 13.80 27.30 -6.26
N VAL A 229 12.59 27.54 -6.74
CA VAL A 229 12.34 27.55 -8.18
C VAL A 229 12.46 28.98 -8.70
N THR A 230 13.49 29.24 -9.48
CA THR A 230 13.89 30.54 -9.98
C THR A 230 14.02 30.54 -11.51
N LEU A 231 14.45 31.66 -12.07
CA LEU A 231 14.76 31.74 -13.50
C LEU A 231 16.05 30.97 -13.87
N ALA A 232 16.92 30.64 -12.90
CA ALA A 232 18.08 29.79 -13.18
C ALA A 232 17.62 28.38 -13.59
N ASP A 233 16.61 27.83 -12.89
CA ASP A 233 16.02 26.52 -13.23
C ASP A 233 15.30 26.53 -14.59
N ALA A 234 14.75 27.68 -14.99
CA ALA A 234 14.07 27.82 -16.29
C ALA A 234 14.99 27.60 -17.48
N ASP A 235 16.23 28.07 -17.39
CA ASP A 235 17.19 27.90 -18.47
C ASP A 235 17.56 26.42 -18.66
N ASP A 236 17.70 25.68 -17.59
CA ASP A 236 18.00 24.22 -17.60
C ASP A 236 16.80 23.40 -18.05
N LEU A 237 15.58 23.75 -17.60
CA LEU A 237 14.35 23.15 -18.11
C LEU A 237 14.19 23.34 -19.61
N LEU A 238 14.36 24.54 -20.11
CA LEU A 238 14.24 24.86 -21.55
C LEU A 238 15.28 24.12 -22.40
N LEU A 239 16.52 23.95 -21.90
CA LEU A 239 17.56 23.17 -22.56
C LEU A 239 17.25 21.65 -22.56
N ALA A 240 16.56 21.19 -21.57
CA ALA A 240 16.21 19.78 -21.39
C ALA A 240 14.87 19.40 -22.03
N MET A 241 14.09 20.38 -22.54
CA MET A 241 12.83 20.10 -23.22
C MET A 241 13.07 19.14 -24.40
N THR A 242 12.49 17.98 -24.30
CA THR A 242 12.57 16.93 -25.33
C THR A 242 11.36 16.91 -26.24
N GLY A 243 10.32 17.68 -25.88
CA GLY A 243 8.97 17.55 -26.42
C GLY A 243 8.31 16.26 -25.95
N PRO A 244 7.06 16.04 -26.28
CA PRO A 244 6.36 14.82 -25.89
C PRO A 244 7.14 13.61 -26.41
N THR A 245 7.81 12.89 -25.50
CA THR A 245 8.44 11.60 -25.81
C THR A 245 7.41 10.52 -25.63
N ALA A 246 7.22 9.72 -26.67
CA ALA A 246 6.43 8.52 -26.54
C ALA A 246 7.13 7.55 -25.56
N THR A 247 6.75 7.59 -24.31
CA THR A 247 7.26 6.70 -23.28
C THR A 247 6.45 5.41 -23.30
N GLY A 248 7.02 4.38 -23.84
CA GLY A 248 6.35 3.11 -24.11
C GLY A 248 5.58 3.11 -25.43
N PRO A 249 5.06 1.97 -25.91
CA PRO A 249 4.20 1.92 -27.08
C PRO A 249 2.89 2.63 -26.76
N GLY A 250 2.85 3.97 -26.93
CA GLY A 250 1.64 4.77 -26.72
C GLY A 250 1.82 6.13 -26.03
N GLY A 251 2.97 6.46 -25.41
CA GLY A 251 3.23 7.79 -24.85
C GLY A 251 2.43 8.15 -23.59
N TYR A 252 2.26 7.20 -22.65
CA TYR A 252 1.40 7.41 -21.49
C TYR A 252 2.17 7.41 -20.18
N VAL A 253 1.69 8.20 -19.23
CA VAL A 253 2.12 8.19 -17.83
C VAL A 253 1.99 6.75 -17.29
N LEU A 254 3.05 6.23 -16.69
CA LEU A 254 2.98 4.95 -16.02
C LEU A 254 2.22 5.12 -14.70
N GLY A 255 0.96 4.69 -14.69
CA GLY A 255 0.21 4.54 -13.44
C GLY A 255 0.75 3.37 -12.61
N ASP A 256 0.44 3.37 -11.33
CA ASP A 256 0.70 2.23 -10.45
C ASP A 256 -0.48 1.24 -10.52
N PRO A 257 -0.35 0.06 -11.15
CA PRO A 257 -1.45 -0.89 -11.29
C PRO A 257 -1.90 -1.48 -9.95
N VAL A 258 -1.02 -1.55 -8.94
CA VAL A 258 -1.38 -2.04 -7.60
C VAL A 258 -2.25 -1.01 -6.89
N ARG A 259 -1.83 0.26 -6.92
CA ARG A 259 -2.65 1.35 -6.39
C ARG A 259 -3.94 1.52 -7.18
N GLY A 260 -3.92 1.34 -8.49
CA GLY A 260 -5.10 1.30 -9.34
C GLY A 260 -6.12 0.24 -8.90
N GLY A 261 -5.67 -0.94 -8.50
CA GLY A 261 -6.53 -2.00 -7.94
C GLY A 261 -7.20 -1.59 -6.63
N LEU A 262 -6.48 -0.91 -5.74
CA LEU A 262 -7.07 -0.34 -4.53
C LEU A 262 -8.10 0.75 -4.86
N LEU A 263 -7.81 1.64 -5.82
CA LEU A 263 -8.73 2.68 -6.29
C LEU A 263 -9.99 2.09 -6.96
N TYR A 264 -9.85 1.03 -7.72
CA TYR A 264 -10.95 0.27 -8.33
C TYR A 264 -11.94 -0.25 -7.29
N ASP A 265 -11.42 -0.72 -6.15
CA ASP A 265 -12.23 -1.17 -5.03
C ASP A 265 -12.89 0.02 -4.31
N LYS A 266 -12.12 0.98 -3.77
CA LYS A 266 -12.66 2.07 -2.93
C LYS A 266 -11.73 3.29 -2.94
N TRP A 267 -11.78 4.07 -4.02
CA TRP A 267 -10.84 5.15 -4.29
C TRP A 267 -10.74 6.20 -3.18
N TRP A 268 -11.86 6.60 -2.53
CA TRP A 268 -11.81 7.62 -1.46
C TRP A 268 -11.11 7.15 -0.19
N ALA A 269 -11.03 5.84 0.05
CA ALA A 269 -10.26 5.30 1.15
C ALA A 269 -8.74 5.24 0.84
N VAL A 270 -8.36 5.35 -0.44
CA VAL A 270 -6.96 5.32 -0.91
C VAL A 270 -6.38 6.73 -0.96
N ASN A 271 -7.13 7.69 -1.52
CA ASN A 271 -6.63 9.05 -1.75
C ASN A 271 -7.03 10.05 -0.66
N GLY A 272 -7.78 9.60 0.36
CA GLY A 272 -8.22 10.46 1.47
C GLY A 272 -9.34 11.45 1.12
N ALA A 273 -9.95 11.31 -0.06
CA ALA A 273 -11.11 12.13 -0.41
C ALA A 273 -12.34 11.79 0.46
N PRO A 274 -13.26 12.74 0.64
CA PRO A 274 -14.51 12.46 1.32
C PRO A 274 -15.30 11.35 0.65
N GLU A 275 -15.92 10.48 1.45
CA GLU A 275 -16.83 9.45 0.92
C GLU A 275 -17.95 10.08 0.08
N PRO A 276 -18.18 9.61 -1.17
CA PRO A 276 -19.21 10.17 -2.04
C PRO A 276 -20.62 10.03 -1.45
N VAL A 277 -21.46 11.04 -1.70
CA VAL A 277 -22.84 11.08 -1.22
C VAL A 277 -23.82 10.87 -2.37
N GLY A 278 -24.84 10.08 -2.15
CA GLY A 278 -25.86 9.76 -3.16
C GLY A 278 -25.48 8.55 -4.01
N THR A 279 -26.09 8.40 -5.16
CA THR A 279 -25.88 7.32 -6.13
C THR A 279 -25.13 7.87 -7.34
N HIS A 280 -24.15 7.11 -7.84
CA HIS A 280 -23.35 7.53 -9.02
C HIS A 280 -24.28 7.81 -10.23
N PRO A 281 -24.07 8.91 -10.96
CA PRO A 281 -24.98 9.30 -12.08
C PRO A 281 -25.13 8.24 -13.19
N LEU A 282 -24.11 7.40 -13.40
CA LEU A 282 -24.16 6.32 -14.38
C LEU A 282 -24.75 5.00 -13.83
N TYR A 283 -25.00 4.92 -12.51
CA TYR A 283 -25.60 3.72 -11.93
C TYR A 283 -27.04 3.56 -12.43
N PRO A 284 -27.42 2.40 -12.98
CA PRO A 284 -28.73 2.24 -13.63
C PRO A 284 -29.87 2.32 -12.60
N GLU A 285 -31.01 2.93 -13.02
CA GLU A 285 -32.19 3.08 -12.18
C GLU A 285 -32.78 1.75 -11.68
N PHE A 286 -32.56 0.67 -12.43
CA PHE A 286 -33.04 -0.67 -12.07
C PHE A 286 -32.07 -1.42 -11.15
N GLY A 287 -30.87 -0.89 -10.92
CA GLY A 287 -29.88 -1.51 -10.05
C GLY A 287 -30.33 -1.47 -8.58
N GLU A 288 -29.94 -2.49 -7.82
CA GLU A 288 -30.40 -2.68 -6.44
C GLU A 288 -29.52 -1.97 -5.41
N GLN A 289 -28.33 -1.48 -5.80
CA GLN A 289 -27.42 -0.80 -4.88
C GLN A 289 -27.68 0.71 -4.85
N ALA A 290 -27.24 1.36 -3.76
CA ALA A 290 -27.42 2.80 -3.57
C ALA A 290 -26.29 3.38 -2.70
N GLY A 291 -26.17 4.69 -2.70
CA GLY A 291 -25.17 5.38 -1.87
C GLY A 291 -23.77 5.26 -2.43
N SER A 292 -22.77 5.43 -1.56
CA SER A 292 -21.35 5.47 -1.91
C SER A 292 -20.85 4.20 -2.59
N THR A 293 -21.44 3.04 -2.32
CA THR A 293 -21.04 1.78 -2.97
C THR A 293 -21.11 1.86 -4.51
N THR A 294 -22.06 2.64 -5.05
CA THR A 294 -22.23 2.82 -6.50
C THR A 294 -21.11 3.61 -7.18
N PHE A 295 -20.23 4.24 -6.40
CA PHE A 295 -19.03 4.95 -6.90
C PHE A 295 -17.78 4.06 -6.96
N ARG A 296 -17.88 2.81 -6.55
CA ARG A 296 -16.79 1.82 -6.66
C ARG A 296 -16.83 1.20 -8.06
N CYS A 297 -15.71 1.19 -8.76
CA CYS A 297 -15.64 0.66 -10.12
C CYS A 297 -16.13 -0.80 -10.18
N LYS A 298 -15.79 -1.60 -9.17
CA LYS A 298 -16.20 -2.99 -9.03
C LYS A 298 -17.72 -3.16 -8.98
N GLU A 299 -18.49 -2.14 -8.60
CA GLU A 299 -19.95 -2.25 -8.48
C GLU A 299 -20.64 -2.38 -9.84
N CYS A 300 -20.02 -1.80 -10.86
CA CYS A 300 -20.50 -1.88 -12.23
C CYS A 300 -19.75 -2.94 -13.06
N HIS A 301 -18.43 -3.05 -12.86
CA HIS A 301 -17.54 -3.85 -13.70
C HIS A 301 -17.21 -5.22 -13.11
N GLY A 302 -17.66 -5.52 -11.89
CA GLY A 302 -17.46 -6.80 -11.20
C GLY A 302 -16.08 -6.96 -10.59
N TRP A 303 -15.94 -7.92 -9.68
CA TRP A 303 -14.65 -8.32 -9.13
C TRP A 303 -13.83 -9.19 -10.09
N ASP A 304 -14.47 -9.76 -11.09
CA ASP A 304 -13.87 -10.50 -12.21
C ASP A 304 -13.62 -9.62 -13.43
N TYR A 305 -13.89 -8.32 -13.32
CA TYR A 305 -13.73 -7.29 -14.36
C TYR A 305 -14.59 -7.50 -15.62
N LYS A 306 -15.54 -8.44 -15.60
CA LYS A 306 -16.38 -8.82 -16.75
C LYS A 306 -17.75 -8.16 -16.76
N GLY A 307 -18.12 -7.49 -15.66
CA GLY A 307 -19.40 -6.80 -15.54
C GLY A 307 -20.59 -7.73 -15.78
N ARG A 308 -21.47 -7.33 -16.73
CA ARG A 308 -22.65 -8.14 -17.09
C ARG A 308 -22.35 -9.52 -17.68
N ASP A 309 -21.14 -9.72 -18.19
CA ASP A 309 -20.73 -10.97 -18.83
C ASP A 309 -20.00 -11.91 -17.85
N GLY A 310 -19.90 -11.53 -16.58
CA GLY A 310 -19.20 -12.26 -15.53
C GLY A 310 -20.05 -12.55 -14.29
N ALA A 311 -19.40 -12.57 -13.13
CA ALA A 311 -20.02 -12.85 -11.83
C ALA A 311 -21.19 -11.89 -11.50
N TYR A 312 -21.15 -10.66 -12.01
CA TYR A 312 -22.19 -9.64 -11.85
C TYR A 312 -23.25 -9.67 -12.99
N GLY A 313 -23.26 -10.70 -13.82
CA GLY A 313 -24.27 -10.90 -14.88
C GLY A 313 -25.68 -11.18 -14.36
N SER A 314 -25.88 -11.34 -13.06
CA SER A 314 -27.17 -11.53 -12.39
C SER A 314 -27.08 -11.20 -10.90
N GLY A 315 -28.22 -11.16 -10.21
CA GLY A 315 -28.31 -10.91 -8.75
C GLY A 315 -28.30 -9.42 -8.41
N SER A 316 -28.05 -9.11 -7.13
CA SER A 316 -28.19 -7.74 -6.58
C SER A 316 -27.14 -6.74 -7.08
N HIS A 317 -26.08 -7.20 -7.72
CA HIS A 317 -25.03 -6.37 -8.33
C HIS A 317 -25.18 -6.23 -9.86
N PHE A 318 -26.25 -6.76 -10.43
CA PHE A 318 -26.47 -6.66 -11.86
C PHE A 318 -26.75 -5.22 -12.30
N THR A 319 -25.95 -4.70 -13.22
CA THR A 319 -26.04 -3.35 -13.76
C THR A 319 -26.22 -3.28 -15.28
N ASP A 320 -26.11 -4.41 -15.99
CA ASP A 320 -26.03 -4.50 -17.47
C ASP A 320 -24.87 -3.69 -18.08
N ILE A 321 -23.86 -3.32 -17.26
CA ILE A 321 -22.68 -2.60 -17.71
C ILE A 321 -21.61 -3.60 -18.13
N ALA A 322 -20.91 -3.30 -19.23
CA ALA A 322 -19.83 -4.14 -19.73
C ALA A 322 -18.65 -4.17 -18.77
N GLY A 323 -17.88 -5.24 -18.79
CA GLY A 323 -16.60 -5.33 -18.07
C GLY A 323 -15.52 -4.44 -18.67
N ILE A 324 -14.38 -4.43 -18.00
CA ILE A 324 -13.16 -3.74 -18.44
C ILE A 324 -12.08 -4.72 -18.92
N ASP A 325 -12.24 -6.00 -18.58
CA ASP A 325 -11.35 -7.07 -19.06
C ASP A 325 -11.31 -7.13 -20.59
N GLY A 326 -10.09 -7.23 -21.15
CA GLY A 326 -9.89 -7.27 -22.60
C GLY A 326 -10.26 -5.97 -23.33
N THR A 327 -10.29 -4.83 -22.65
CA THR A 327 -10.53 -3.52 -23.30
C THR A 327 -9.57 -3.28 -24.45
N ILE A 328 -10.08 -2.70 -25.54
CA ILE A 328 -9.28 -2.32 -26.72
C ILE A 328 -8.99 -0.81 -26.76
N LEU A 329 -9.45 -0.08 -25.75
CA LEU A 329 -9.20 1.36 -25.65
C LEU A 329 -7.72 1.60 -25.37
N THR A 330 -7.20 2.64 -25.98
CA THR A 330 -5.86 3.15 -25.65
C THR A 330 -5.85 3.76 -24.24
N PRO A 331 -4.71 3.85 -23.58
CA PRO A 331 -4.60 4.50 -22.27
C PRO A 331 -5.22 5.91 -22.24
N GLN A 332 -4.96 6.73 -23.27
CA GLN A 332 -5.54 8.08 -23.35
C GLN A 332 -7.08 8.03 -23.49
N GLU A 333 -7.61 7.13 -24.31
CA GLU A 333 -9.07 6.97 -24.42
C GLU A 333 -9.71 6.53 -23.11
N LEU A 334 -9.03 5.69 -22.34
CA LEU A 334 -9.47 5.31 -20.98
C LEU A 334 -9.43 6.48 -20.02
N PHE A 335 -8.33 7.22 -20.01
CA PHE A 335 -8.19 8.43 -19.19
C PHE A 335 -9.28 9.45 -19.52
N ASP A 336 -9.46 9.76 -20.80
CA ASP A 336 -10.48 10.68 -21.27
C ASP A 336 -11.89 10.22 -20.89
N LEU A 337 -12.17 8.91 -20.96
CA LEU A 337 -13.45 8.33 -20.55
C LEU A 337 -13.71 8.45 -19.05
N LEU A 338 -12.70 8.22 -18.23
CA LEU A 338 -12.78 8.31 -16.76
C LEU A 338 -12.94 9.75 -16.27
N THR A 339 -12.38 10.72 -16.99
CA THR A 339 -12.43 12.15 -16.63
C THR A 339 -13.60 12.92 -17.27
N ALA A 340 -14.14 12.41 -18.38
CA ALA A 340 -15.17 13.12 -19.15
C ALA A 340 -16.50 13.24 -18.41
N ASP A 341 -17.15 14.40 -18.56
CA ASP A 341 -18.54 14.61 -18.09
C ASP A 341 -19.52 13.73 -18.88
N PRO A 342 -20.32 12.86 -18.24
CA PRO A 342 -21.30 12.00 -18.90
C PRO A 342 -22.39 12.77 -19.67
N ASN A 343 -22.62 14.05 -19.34
CA ASN A 343 -23.55 14.90 -20.09
C ASN A 343 -23.00 15.37 -21.43
N VAL A 344 -21.68 15.24 -21.66
CA VAL A 344 -20.97 15.67 -22.87
C VAL A 344 -20.47 14.44 -23.66
N THR A 345 -19.89 13.50 -22.96
CA THR A 345 -19.33 12.27 -23.53
C THR A 345 -20.13 11.07 -23.04
N PRO A 346 -20.76 10.28 -23.91
CA PRO A 346 -21.46 9.07 -23.51
C PRO A 346 -20.53 8.14 -22.69
N ASN A 347 -21.03 7.67 -21.56
CA ASN A 347 -20.30 6.84 -20.58
C ASN A 347 -19.11 7.52 -19.87
N GLY A 348 -18.94 8.83 -20.01
CA GLY A 348 -17.96 9.59 -19.23
C GLY A 348 -18.21 9.45 -17.72
N HIS A 349 -17.16 9.15 -16.93
CA HIS A 349 -17.28 8.85 -15.49
C HIS A 349 -17.14 10.06 -14.58
N ASN A 350 -16.53 11.14 -15.09
CA ASN A 350 -16.32 12.41 -14.36
C ASN A 350 -15.62 12.23 -12.99
N MET A 351 -14.69 11.29 -12.89
CA MET A 351 -14.08 10.89 -11.62
C MET A 351 -13.36 12.04 -10.91
N GLY A 352 -12.81 13.00 -11.68
CA GLY A 352 -12.20 14.22 -11.14
C GLY A 352 -13.19 15.09 -10.34
N ALA A 353 -14.45 15.17 -10.78
CA ALA A 353 -15.47 15.91 -10.03
C ALA A 353 -15.87 15.24 -8.72
N PHE A 354 -15.57 13.96 -8.57
CA PHE A 354 -15.84 13.20 -7.33
C PHE A 354 -14.66 13.16 -6.38
N GLY A 355 -13.44 13.55 -6.83
CA GLY A 355 -12.28 13.70 -5.98
C GLY A 355 -11.09 12.77 -6.31
N MET A 356 -11.06 12.14 -7.48
CA MET A 356 -9.86 11.52 -8.02
C MET A 356 -9.03 12.57 -8.76
N ASP A 357 -7.74 12.64 -8.49
CA ASP A 357 -6.80 13.42 -9.28
C ASP A 357 -6.37 12.65 -10.56
N ASP A 358 -5.62 13.31 -11.43
CA ASP A 358 -5.18 12.72 -12.69
C ASP A 358 -4.28 11.49 -12.46
N GLN A 359 -3.45 11.48 -11.41
CA GLN A 359 -2.64 10.32 -11.06
C GLN A 359 -3.50 9.13 -10.60
N ASP A 360 -4.55 9.39 -9.81
CA ASP A 360 -5.51 8.35 -9.42
C ASP A 360 -6.15 7.72 -10.66
N VAL A 361 -6.50 8.55 -11.64
CA VAL A 361 -7.10 8.08 -12.91
C VAL A 361 -6.07 7.27 -13.70
N TRP A 362 -4.83 7.72 -13.81
CA TRP A 362 -3.77 6.98 -14.50
C TRP A 362 -3.45 5.65 -13.83
N ASP A 363 -3.48 5.58 -12.50
CA ASP A 363 -3.29 4.32 -11.77
C ASP A 363 -4.42 3.32 -12.11
N VAL A 364 -5.68 3.79 -12.20
CA VAL A 364 -6.81 2.95 -12.64
C VAL A 364 -6.67 2.54 -14.10
N VAL A 365 -6.21 3.44 -14.98
CA VAL A 365 -5.92 3.12 -16.39
C VAL A 365 -4.87 2.02 -16.48
N GLN A 366 -3.77 2.15 -15.75
CA GLN A 366 -2.68 1.16 -15.74
C GLN A 366 -3.16 -0.19 -15.18
N MET A 367 -3.92 -0.17 -14.10
CA MET A 367 -4.57 -1.37 -13.57
C MET A 367 -5.48 -2.03 -14.61
N THR A 368 -6.26 -1.25 -15.35
CA THR A 368 -7.18 -1.76 -16.36
C THR A 368 -6.44 -2.43 -17.52
N LEU A 369 -5.26 -1.91 -17.91
CA LEU A 369 -4.50 -2.41 -19.06
C LEU A 369 -3.54 -3.55 -18.70
N GLU A 370 -2.92 -3.51 -17.54
CA GLU A 370 -1.84 -4.42 -17.16
C GLU A 370 -2.05 -5.13 -15.82
N GLY A 371 -2.92 -4.58 -14.95
CA GLY A 371 -3.15 -5.10 -13.59
C GLY A 371 -4.33 -6.06 -13.46
N VAL A 372 -5.24 -6.09 -14.45
CA VAL A 372 -6.41 -6.99 -14.42
C VAL A 372 -5.94 -8.44 -14.31
N VAL A 373 -6.48 -9.14 -13.31
CA VAL A 373 -6.21 -10.57 -13.14
C VAL A 373 -7.15 -11.37 -14.02
N ASP A 374 -6.61 -12.26 -14.84
CA ASP A 374 -7.43 -13.25 -15.56
C ASP A 374 -8.08 -14.21 -14.55
N ALA A 375 -9.30 -13.86 -14.12
CA ALA A 375 -10.01 -14.60 -13.11
C ALA A 375 -10.29 -16.05 -13.53
N ASP A 376 -10.51 -16.32 -14.83
CA ASP A 376 -10.77 -17.67 -15.34
C ASP A 376 -9.57 -18.61 -15.25
N ALA A 377 -8.36 -18.05 -15.21
CA ALA A 377 -7.15 -18.84 -14.97
C ALA A 377 -7.06 -19.37 -13.53
N HIS A 378 -7.75 -18.71 -12.59
CA HIS A 378 -7.60 -18.91 -11.15
C HIS A 378 -8.88 -19.39 -10.44
N ILE A 379 -10.04 -19.19 -11.05
CA ILE A 379 -11.35 -19.57 -10.51
C ILE A 379 -12.13 -20.27 -11.65
N ASP A 380 -12.59 -21.48 -11.40
CA ASP A 380 -13.34 -22.25 -12.39
C ASP A 380 -14.81 -21.82 -12.52
N GLU A 381 -15.53 -22.41 -13.48
CA GLU A 381 -16.95 -22.11 -13.75
C GLU A 381 -17.89 -22.37 -12.55
N THR A 382 -17.44 -23.09 -11.53
CA THR A 382 -18.20 -23.36 -10.29
C THR A 382 -17.91 -22.33 -9.19
N GLY A 383 -16.97 -21.40 -9.42
CA GLY A 383 -16.49 -20.46 -8.44
C GLY A 383 -15.43 -21.04 -7.50
N ALA A 384 -14.83 -22.18 -7.83
CA ALA A 384 -13.76 -22.77 -7.03
C ALA A 384 -12.37 -22.32 -7.53
N PHE A 385 -11.47 -22.07 -6.60
CA PHE A 385 -10.08 -21.78 -6.94
C PHE A 385 -9.40 -22.99 -7.58
N THR A 386 -8.55 -22.76 -8.59
CA THR A 386 -7.82 -23.80 -9.33
C THR A 386 -6.43 -24.07 -8.79
N GLY A 387 -6.01 -23.34 -7.78
CA GLY A 387 -4.66 -23.42 -7.17
C GLY A 387 -4.44 -24.68 -6.32
N SER A 388 -3.25 -24.80 -5.78
CA SER A 388 -2.81 -25.91 -4.96
C SER A 388 -3.07 -25.65 -3.46
N GLU A 389 -3.96 -26.42 -2.84
CA GLU A 389 -4.21 -26.36 -1.39
C GLU A 389 -2.93 -26.52 -0.56
N LEU A 390 -2.03 -27.42 -0.96
CA LEU A 390 -0.78 -27.66 -0.25
C LEU A 390 0.17 -26.45 -0.29
N ILE A 391 0.28 -25.78 -1.44
CA ILE A 391 1.09 -24.57 -1.57
C ILE A 391 0.44 -23.45 -0.76
N GLY A 392 -0.87 -23.26 -0.87
CA GLY A 392 -1.61 -22.29 -0.09
C GLY A 392 -1.47 -22.51 1.43
N GLN A 393 -1.56 -23.74 1.90
CA GLN A 393 -1.33 -24.11 3.31
C GLN A 393 0.06 -23.73 3.80
N ASN A 394 1.07 -23.83 2.96
CA ASN A 394 2.44 -23.44 3.32
C ASN A 394 2.67 -21.91 3.23
N THR A 395 1.97 -21.23 2.33
CA THR A 395 2.13 -19.80 2.08
C THR A 395 1.30 -18.94 3.03
N TYR A 396 0.06 -19.35 3.33
CA TYR A 396 -0.88 -18.59 4.16
C TYR A 396 -0.31 -18.16 5.52
N PRO A 397 0.38 -19.02 6.29
CA PRO A 397 0.90 -18.62 7.61
C PRO A 397 1.86 -17.44 7.57
N SER A 398 2.71 -17.35 6.55
CA SER A 398 3.69 -16.27 6.41
C SER A 398 3.11 -15.03 5.71
N ALA A 399 2.22 -15.20 4.75
CA ALA A 399 1.67 -14.08 3.99
C ALA A 399 0.43 -13.43 4.64
N CYS A 400 -0.40 -14.22 5.34
CA CYS A 400 -1.72 -13.80 5.82
C CYS A 400 -1.90 -14.03 7.32
N GLY A 401 -1.29 -15.10 7.85
CA GLY A 401 -1.57 -15.61 9.20
C GLY A 401 -1.21 -14.65 10.33
N SER A 402 -0.24 -13.76 10.12
CA SER A 402 0.16 -12.73 11.10
C SER A 402 -0.98 -11.74 11.39
N CYS A 403 -1.78 -11.39 10.39
CA CYS A 403 -2.91 -10.46 10.53
C CYS A 403 -4.25 -11.18 10.68
N HIS A 404 -4.49 -12.22 9.89
CA HIS A 404 -5.78 -12.90 9.85
C HIS A 404 -5.89 -14.10 10.81
N GLY A 405 -4.80 -14.45 11.51
CA GLY A 405 -4.71 -15.67 12.32
C GLY A 405 -4.46 -16.92 11.46
N PHE A 406 -3.85 -17.95 12.05
CA PHE A 406 -3.58 -19.20 11.33
C PHE A 406 -4.85 -19.96 10.92
N ASP A 407 -5.96 -19.67 11.59
CA ASP A 407 -7.29 -20.20 11.28
C ASP A 407 -8.18 -19.19 10.52
N GLY A 408 -7.65 -18.00 10.18
CA GLY A 408 -8.35 -16.98 9.42
C GLY A 408 -9.42 -16.20 10.19
N THR A 409 -9.47 -16.29 11.53
CA THR A 409 -10.59 -15.73 12.34
C THR A 409 -10.25 -14.50 13.16
N PHE A 410 -9.02 -13.96 13.08
CA PHE A 410 -8.61 -12.81 13.90
C PHE A 410 -9.31 -11.50 13.50
N ILE A 411 -9.59 -11.33 12.22
CA ILE A 411 -10.27 -10.15 11.69
C ILE A 411 -11.67 -10.55 11.25
N ASN A 412 -12.70 -9.92 11.83
CA ASN A 412 -14.07 -10.02 11.34
C ASN A 412 -14.25 -9.06 10.16
N LEU A 413 -14.39 -9.61 8.96
CA LEU A 413 -14.59 -8.86 7.70
C LEU A 413 -16.05 -8.41 7.53
N GLY A 414 -16.99 -9.00 8.28
CA GLY A 414 -18.40 -8.68 8.28
C GLY A 414 -18.80 -7.71 9.40
N THR A 415 -19.97 -7.92 9.96
CA THR A 415 -20.49 -7.15 11.11
C THR A 415 -20.50 -8.01 12.38
N ASP A 416 -20.68 -7.39 13.55
CA ASP A 416 -20.81 -8.12 14.81
C ASP A 416 -22.00 -9.08 14.81
N SER A 417 -23.07 -8.78 14.08
CA SER A 417 -24.26 -9.60 13.97
C SER A 417 -24.15 -10.69 12.90
N GLU A 418 -23.32 -10.47 11.90
CA GLU A 418 -23.08 -11.36 10.76
C GLU A 418 -21.56 -11.42 10.51
N PRO A 419 -20.81 -12.12 11.34
CA PRO A 419 -19.37 -12.19 11.21
C PRO A 419 -18.98 -12.97 9.95
N GLU A 420 -18.02 -12.44 9.22
CA GLU A 420 -17.41 -13.07 8.07
C GLU A 420 -15.90 -13.14 8.28
N TYR A 421 -15.30 -14.24 7.93
CA TYR A 421 -13.88 -14.49 8.07
C TYR A 421 -13.26 -14.84 6.71
N VAL A 422 -11.95 -14.97 6.68
CA VAL A 422 -11.19 -15.24 5.45
C VAL A 422 -11.75 -16.42 4.66
N GLY A 423 -12.06 -17.53 5.33
CA GLY A 423 -12.62 -18.72 4.68
C GLY A 423 -14.04 -18.49 4.17
N GLY A 424 -14.84 -17.70 4.90
CA GLY A 424 -16.20 -17.30 4.48
C GLY A 424 -16.15 -16.50 3.18
N LEU A 425 -15.29 -15.47 3.13
CA LEU A 425 -15.08 -14.65 1.94
C LEU A 425 -14.58 -15.49 0.76
N ALA A 426 -13.57 -16.34 0.97
CA ALA A 426 -13.02 -17.19 -0.08
C ALA A 426 -14.06 -18.13 -0.71
N ARG A 427 -15.03 -18.65 0.10
CA ARG A 427 -16.13 -19.49 -0.39
C ARG A 427 -17.26 -18.67 -1.02
N GLY A 428 -17.59 -17.54 -0.43
CA GLY A 428 -18.76 -16.73 -0.80
C GLY A 428 -18.53 -15.82 -1.99
N ASN A 429 -17.33 -15.26 -2.10
CA ASN A 429 -16.95 -14.35 -3.17
C ASN A 429 -15.47 -14.52 -3.56
N PRO A 430 -15.12 -15.59 -4.26
CA PRO A 430 -13.73 -15.90 -4.61
C PRO A 430 -13.09 -14.83 -5.51
N TRP A 431 -13.85 -14.10 -6.32
CA TRP A 431 -13.34 -13.00 -7.15
C TRP A 431 -12.94 -11.79 -6.31
N GLU A 432 -13.72 -11.44 -5.30
CA GLU A 432 -13.34 -10.40 -4.33
C GLU A 432 -12.09 -10.81 -3.54
N PHE A 433 -12.05 -12.05 -3.08
CA PHE A 433 -10.89 -12.60 -2.40
C PHE A 433 -9.63 -12.47 -3.28
N LEU A 434 -9.69 -12.91 -4.54
CA LEU A 434 -8.57 -12.84 -5.48
C LEU A 434 -8.09 -11.40 -5.69
N HIS A 435 -9.03 -10.46 -5.91
CA HIS A 435 -8.73 -9.05 -6.07
C HIS A 435 -8.04 -8.46 -4.83
N LYS A 436 -8.63 -8.68 -3.63
CA LYS A 436 -8.08 -8.12 -2.39
C LYS A 436 -6.73 -8.71 -2.01
N VAL A 437 -6.52 -9.98 -2.24
CA VAL A 437 -5.21 -10.61 -2.01
C VAL A 437 -4.18 -10.06 -3.00
N ARG A 438 -4.56 -9.85 -4.26
CA ARG A 438 -3.67 -9.30 -5.30
C ARG A 438 -3.26 -7.87 -5.03
N PHE A 439 -4.19 -6.98 -4.66
CA PHE A 439 -3.96 -5.54 -4.56
C PHE A 439 -3.93 -4.99 -3.14
N GLY A 440 -4.39 -5.73 -2.14
CA GLY A 440 -4.60 -5.24 -0.78
C GLY A 440 -6.04 -4.76 -0.54
N HIS A 441 -6.27 -4.18 0.64
CA HIS A 441 -7.59 -3.65 1.02
C HIS A 441 -7.52 -2.13 1.25
N PRO A 442 -8.33 -1.33 0.53
CA PRO A 442 -8.33 0.13 0.64
C PRO A 442 -8.57 0.64 2.06
N GLY A 443 -7.74 1.58 2.51
CA GLY A 443 -7.87 2.20 3.84
C GLY A 443 -7.52 1.26 5.00
N SER A 444 -6.85 0.16 4.73
CA SER A 444 -6.34 -0.76 5.75
C SER A 444 -4.85 -1.07 5.53
N PRO A 445 -4.16 -1.59 6.54
CA PRO A 445 -2.76 -1.99 6.39
C PRO A 445 -2.55 -3.31 5.62
N MET A 446 -3.59 -3.91 5.02
CA MET A 446 -3.45 -5.12 4.22
C MET A 446 -2.65 -4.83 2.94
N PRO A 447 -1.40 -5.33 2.81
CA PRO A 447 -0.58 -5.09 1.62
C PRO A 447 -1.08 -5.90 0.42
N SER A 448 -0.68 -5.52 -0.77
CA SER A 448 -0.82 -6.38 -1.95
C SER A 448 0.12 -7.59 -1.83
N LEU A 449 -0.30 -8.72 -2.40
CA LEU A 449 0.55 -9.91 -2.47
C LEU A 449 1.76 -9.68 -3.38
N GLU A 450 1.66 -8.79 -4.36
CA GLU A 450 2.75 -8.39 -5.23
C GLU A 450 3.90 -7.72 -4.47
N LEU A 451 3.60 -6.90 -3.47
CA LEU A 451 4.61 -6.32 -2.58
C LEU A 451 5.37 -7.37 -1.78
N LEU A 452 4.80 -8.56 -1.62
CA LEU A 452 5.47 -9.73 -1.01
C LEU A 452 6.19 -10.61 -2.05
N GLY A 453 6.40 -10.11 -3.29
CA GLY A 453 7.05 -10.84 -4.37
C GLY A 453 6.25 -12.03 -4.89
N LYS A 454 4.92 -12.01 -4.78
CA LYS A 454 4.00 -13.08 -5.12
C LYS A 454 3.01 -12.64 -6.21
N ASP A 455 2.44 -13.58 -6.94
CA ASP A 455 1.56 -13.32 -8.08
C ASP A 455 0.11 -13.84 -7.89
N ALA A 456 -0.70 -13.75 -8.94
CA ALA A 456 -2.08 -14.22 -8.93
C ALA A 456 -2.19 -15.74 -8.77
N SER A 457 -1.16 -16.51 -9.16
CA SER A 457 -1.12 -17.97 -8.93
C SER A 457 -0.96 -18.28 -7.45
N ASP A 458 -0.08 -17.55 -6.75
CA ASP A 458 0.03 -17.64 -5.28
C ASP A 458 -1.29 -17.26 -4.60
N ALA A 459 -2.00 -16.24 -5.11
CA ALA A 459 -3.31 -15.85 -4.59
C ALA A 459 -4.35 -16.97 -4.76
N SER A 460 -4.34 -17.67 -5.91
CA SER A 460 -5.19 -18.83 -6.16
C SER A 460 -4.86 -20.01 -5.24
N ASP A 461 -3.58 -20.28 -5.00
CA ASP A 461 -3.13 -21.31 -4.06
C ASP A 461 -3.61 -21.00 -2.64
N ILE A 462 -3.41 -19.74 -2.18
CA ILE A 462 -3.90 -19.25 -0.89
C ILE A 462 -5.42 -19.36 -0.81
N GLY A 463 -6.15 -18.99 -1.87
CA GLY A 463 -7.61 -19.10 -1.94
C GLY A 463 -8.09 -20.55 -1.80
N THR A 464 -7.42 -21.48 -2.49
CA THR A 464 -7.72 -22.91 -2.39
C THR A 464 -7.55 -23.46 -0.98
N TYR A 465 -6.56 -22.98 -0.23
CA TYR A 465 -6.43 -23.32 1.18
C TYR A 465 -7.45 -22.57 2.06
N ALA A 466 -7.65 -21.27 1.79
CA ALA A 466 -8.52 -20.42 2.60
C ALA A 466 -9.97 -20.95 2.65
N VAL A 467 -10.49 -21.56 1.58
CA VAL A 467 -11.84 -22.18 1.60
C VAL A 467 -11.98 -23.29 2.64
N THR A 468 -10.89 -23.85 3.16
CA THR A 468 -10.90 -24.86 4.21
C THR A 468 -10.97 -24.25 5.62
N LEU A 469 -10.71 -22.96 5.75
CA LEU A 469 -10.76 -22.22 7.01
C LEU A 469 -12.20 -21.86 7.40
N PRO A 470 -12.46 -21.48 8.66
CA PRO A 470 -13.76 -21.02 9.15
C PRO A 470 -14.42 -19.90 8.35
#